data_c179cac18d70037a0ccbd22e2890be31
#
_entry.id   c179cac18d70037a0ccbd22e2890be31
#
_cell.length_a   1.000
_cell.length_b   1.000
_cell.length_c   1.000
_cell.angle_alpha   90.00
_cell.angle_beta   90.00
_cell.angle_gamma   90.00
#
_symmetry.space_group_name_H-M   'P 1'
#
loop_
_entity.id
_entity.type
_entity.pdbx_description
1 polymer ?
#
loop_
_entity_poly.entity_id
_entity_poly.type
_entity_poly.pdbx_seq_one_letter_code
_entity_poly.pdbx_strand_id
1 'polypeptide(L)'
;FGMDWFRHKSFDTSAPMGPWIVPAADIIDPQNLNLKTTINDEVMQEGNTSTMVFSIAELIVSLTRQVPLKPGDVVATGTCAGVGFFREIFLKPGDTMRLEIEGIGELNNPTI
;
A
#
# COMPACT_ATOMS: atom_id res chain seq x y z
N PHE A 1 -10.73 0.28 -23.64
CA PHE A 1 -9.36 0.59 -23.24
C PHE A 1 -9.19 0.11 -21.81
N GLY A 2 -8.58 -1.08 -21.61
CA GLY A 2 -8.20 -1.55 -20.30
C GLY A 2 -7.02 -0.72 -19.76
N MET A 3 -7.01 -0.40 -18.45
CA MET A 3 -5.85 0.19 -17.81
C MET A 3 -4.70 -0.84 -17.82
N ASP A 4 -3.58 -0.47 -18.42
CA ASP A 4 -2.34 -1.24 -18.31
C ASP A 4 -1.70 -0.98 -16.94
N TRP A 5 -2.09 -1.80 -15.96
CA TRP A 5 -1.60 -1.68 -14.59
C TRP A 5 -0.08 -1.83 -14.51
N PHE A 6 0.51 -2.70 -15.32
CA PHE A 6 1.95 -2.89 -15.33
C PHE A 6 2.65 -1.58 -15.73
N ARG A 7 2.24 -0.97 -16.83
CA ARG A 7 2.83 0.28 -17.31
C ARG A 7 2.65 1.43 -16.30
N HIS A 8 1.52 1.48 -15.60
CA HIS A 8 1.23 2.57 -14.66
C HIS A 8 1.78 2.35 -13.25
N LYS A 9 2.27 1.16 -12.93
CA LYS A 9 2.75 0.80 -11.59
C LYS A 9 4.18 0.28 -11.54
N SER A 10 4.89 0.24 -12.68
CA SER A 10 6.20 -0.38 -12.79
C SER A 10 7.27 0.55 -13.39
N PHE A 11 7.10 1.86 -13.33
CA PHE A 11 8.15 2.80 -13.66
C PHE A 11 9.04 3.03 -12.44
N ASP A 12 10.26 3.54 -12.67
CA ASP A 12 11.21 3.83 -11.61
C ASP A 12 10.60 4.78 -10.57
N THR A 13 10.89 4.55 -9.30
CA THR A 13 10.34 5.30 -8.14
C THR A 13 8.84 5.14 -7.87
N SER A 14 8.09 4.33 -8.64
CA SER A 14 6.64 4.19 -8.49
C SER A 14 6.19 3.43 -7.24
N ALA A 15 7.08 2.67 -6.59
CA ALA A 15 6.75 1.81 -5.46
C ALA A 15 7.77 1.97 -4.32
N PRO A 16 7.81 3.13 -3.65
CA PRO A 16 8.67 3.30 -2.48
C PRO A 16 8.29 2.32 -1.38
N MET A 17 9.28 1.64 -0.80
CA MET A 17 9.12 0.70 0.29
C MET A 17 10.11 1.03 1.41
N GLY A 18 9.70 0.83 2.66
CA GLY A 18 10.56 1.07 3.81
C GLY A 18 9.90 2.00 4.84
N PRO A 19 10.71 2.63 5.72
CA PRO A 19 12.16 2.53 5.80
C PRO A 19 12.67 1.18 6.32
N TRP A 20 11.79 0.30 6.81
CA TRP A 20 12.11 -1.05 7.31
C TRP A 20 11.03 -2.05 6.94
N ILE A 21 11.31 -3.31 7.19
CA ILE A 21 10.35 -4.43 7.11
C ILE A 21 10.15 -4.95 8.52
N VAL A 22 8.90 -5.05 8.96
CA VAL A 22 8.54 -5.60 10.26
C VAL A 22 8.22 -7.10 10.10
N PRO A 23 8.91 -7.98 10.84
CA PRO A 23 8.60 -9.41 10.81
C PRO A 23 7.16 -9.69 11.22
N ALA A 24 6.51 -10.65 10.57
CA ALA A 24 5.13 -11.02 10.89
C ALA A 24 4.95 -11.47 12.36
N ALA A 25 6.00 -12.00 12.98
CA ALA A 25 5.99 -12.40 14.41
C ALA A 25 5.85 -11.20 15.37
N ASP A 26 6.19 -10.00 14.92
CA ASP A 26 6.11 -8.76 15.71
C ASP A 26 4.76 -8.03 15.51
N ILE A 27 3.91 -8.54 14.62
CA ILE A 27 2.57 -8.01 14.33
C ILE A 27 1.53 -8.91 15.00
N ILE A 28 0.74 -8.34 15.92
CA ILE A 28 -0.27 -9.10 16.68
C ILE A 28 -1.35 -9.64 15.74
N ASP A 29 -1.90 -8.79 14.88
CA ASP A 29 -2.93 -9.16 13.90
C ASP A 29 -2.80 -8.30 12.63
N PRO A 30 -2.20 -8.83 11.56
CA PRO A 30 -2.07 -8.07 10.30
C PRO A 30 -3.41 -7.77 9.63
N GLN A 31 -4.49 -8.44 10.08
CA GLN A 31 -5.85 -8.23 9.57
C GLN A 31 -6.62 -7.17 10.38
N ASN A 32 -5.98 -6.52 11.36
CA ASN A 32 -6.58 -5.46 12.17
C ASN A 32 -5.56 -4.35 12.49
N LEU A 33 -5.04 -3.69 11.47
CA LEU A 33 -4.11 -2.57 11.58
C LEU A 33 -4.76 -1.30 11.02
N ASN A 34 -4.70 -0.21 11.78
CA ASN A 34 -5.07 1.10 11.27
C ASN A 34 -4.01 1.61 10.30
N LEU A 35 -4.45 2.25 9.24
CA LEU A 35 -3.58 2.85 8.25
C LEU A 35 -4.09 4.23 7.84
N LYS A 36 -3.17 5.13 7.55
CA LYS A 36 -3.46 6.51 7.18
C LYS A 36 -2.48 7.02 6.14
N THR A 37 -2.98 7.74 5.16
CA THR A 37 -2.18 8.48 4.20
C THR A 37 -2.52 9.95 4.27
N THR A 38 -1.51 10.80 4.43
CA THR A 38 -1.59 12.26 4.35
C THR A 38 -0.78 12.78 3.19
N ILE A 39 -1.30 13.82 2.52
CA ILE A 39 -0.57 14.60 1.51
C ILE A 39 -0.61 16.04 1.95
N ASN A 40 0.57 16.66 2.17
CA ASN A 40 0.68 18.05 2.66
C ASN A 40 -0.21 18.30 3.88
N ASP A 41 -0.18 17.40 4.87
CA ASP A 41 -0.98 17.44 6.09
C ASP A 41 -2.51 17.21 5.91
N GLU A 42 -3.00 17.05 4.68
CA GLU A 42 -4.39 16.66 4.44
C GLU A 42 -4.54 15.13 4.45
N VAL A 43 -5.50 14.63 5.23
CA VAL A 43 -5.81 13.19 5.27
C VAL A 43 -6.52 12.77 3.98
N MET A 44 -5.86 11.93 3.20
CA MET A 44 -6.38 11.40 1.94
C MET A 44 -7.02 10.04 2.07
N GLN A 45 -6.41 9.19 2.89
CA GLN A 45 -6.91 7.84 3.16
C GLN A 45 -6.82 7.55 4.66
N GLU A 46 -7.85 6.92 5.18
CA GLU A 46 -7.90 6.39 6.53
C GLU A 46 -8.71 5.09 6.50
N GLY A 47 -8.18 4.04 7.08
CA GLY A 47 -8.79 2.72 7.03
C GLY A 47 -8.19 1.76 8.02
N ASN A 48 -8.73 0.54 8.01
CA ASN A 48 -8.23 -0.58 8.81
C ASN A 48 -8.18 -1.83 7.94
N THR A 49 -7.16 -2.65 8.09
CA THR A 49 -7.00 -3.88 7.30
C THR A 49 -8.12 -4.91 7.52
N SER A 50 -8.89 -4.80 8.60
CA SER A 50 -10.09 -5.62 8.83
C SER A 50 -11.20 -5.39 7.81
N THR A 51 -11.15 -4.27 7.09
CA THR A 51 -12.14 -3.93 6.03
C THR A 51 -11.72 -4.44 4.64
N MET A 52 -10.62 -5.17 4.53
CA MET A 52 -10.21 -5.80 3.27
C MET A 52 -11.30 -6.75 2.78
N VAL A 53 -11.60 -6.72 1.48
CA VAL A 53 -12.61 -7.61 0.85
C VAL A 53 -12.20 -9.07 0.96
N PHE A 54 -10.90 -9.35 0.79
CA PHE A 54 -10.29 -10.66 0.99
C PHE A 54 -9.18 -10.54 2.02
N SER A 55 -9.10 -11.51 2.91
CA SER A 55 -8.00 -11.59 3.88
C SER A 55 -6.65 -11.81 3.18
N ILE A 56 -5.57 -11.45 3.87
CA ILE A 56 -4.21 -11.71 3.39
C ILE A 56 -4.01 -13.20 3.05
N ALA A 57 -4.55 -14.09 3.88
CA ALA A 57 -4.47 -15.54 3.65
C ALA A 57 -5.18 -15.97 2.36
N GLU A 58 -6.39 -15.45 2.10
CA GLU A 58 -7.13 -15.73 0.87
C GLU A 58 -6.41 -15.21 -0.36
N LEU A 59 -5.82 -14.01 -0.29
CA LEU A 59 -5.01 -13.45 -1.38
C LEU A 59 -3.80 -14.34 -1.69
N ILE A 60 -3.07 -14.79 -0.68
CA ILE A 60 -1.92 -15.68 -0.84
C ILE A 60 -2.35 -17.01 -1.45
N VAL A 61 -3.43 -17.64 -0.96
CA VAL A 61 -3.96 -18.88 -1.52
C VAL A 61 -4.38 -18.71 -2.97
N SER A 62 -5.03 -17.61 -3.32
CA SER A 62 -5.43 -17.33 -4.69
C SER A 62 -4.21 -17.14 -5.60
N LEU A 63 -3.23 -16.38 -5.17
CA LEU A 63 -2.03 -16.07 -5.95
C LEU A 63 -1.17 -17.32 -6.18
N THR A 64 -0.96 -18.14 -5.14
CA THR A 64 -0.10 -19.34 -5.22
C THR A 64 -0.66 -20.47 -6.09
N ARG A 65 -1.93 -20.40 -6.45
CA ARG A 65 -2.51 -21.29 -7.48
C ARG A 65 -1.97 -20.99 -8.88
N GLN A 66 -1.47 -19.80 -9.12
CA GLN A 66 -1.03 -19.33 -10.42
C GLN A 66 0.48 -19.12 -10.48
N VAL A 67 1.07 -18.62 -9.40
CA VAL A 67 2.49 -18.25 -9.33
C VAL A 67 3.10 -18.77 -8.02
N PRO A 68 4.23 -19.52 -8.10
CA PRO A 68 4.94 -19.91 -6.89
C PRO A 68 5.61 -18.69 -6.26
N LEU A 69 5.33 -18.43 -4.97
CA LEU A 69 6.00 -17.38 -4.21
C LEU A 69 7.36 -17.86 -3.70
N LYS A 70 8.32 -16.96 -3.70
CA LYS A 70 9.70 -17.18 -3.24
C LYS A 70 10.07 -16.14 -2.18
N PRO A 71 11.06 -16.43 -1.32
CA PRO A 71 11.62 -15.41 -0.44
C PRO A 71 12.08 -14.19 -1.22
N GLY A 72 11.64 -13.00 -0.78
CA GLY A 72 11.90 -11.73 -1.45
C GLY A 72 10.75 -11.23 -2.33
N ASP A 73 9.76 -12.06 -2.65
CA ASP A 73 8.57 -11.60 -3.37
C ASP A 73 7.74 -10.65 -2.50
N VAL A 74 7.21 -9.61 -3.13
CA VAL A 74 6.34 -8.61 -2.49
C VAL A 74 4.94 -8.71 -3.08
N VAL A 75 3.95 -8.81 -2.21
CA VAL A 75 2.53 -8.84 -2.60
C VAL A 75 1.85 -7.55 -2.16
N ALA A 76 1.47 -6.71 -3.13
CA ALA A 76 0.67 -5.52 -2.85
C ALA A 76 -0.81 -5.93 -2.72
N THR A 77 -1.33 -5.86 -1.50
CA THR A 77 -2.65 -6.39 -1.14
C THR A 77 -3.83 -5.48 -1.48
N GLY A 78 -3.57 -4.32 -2.06
CA GLY A 78 -4.58 -3.35 -2.41
C GLY A 78 -4.56 -2.09 -1.54
N THR A 79 -5.59 -1.28 -1.65
CA THR A 79 -5.70 0.00 -0.96
C THR A 79 -7.13 0.26 -0.51
N CYS A 80 -7.29 1.06 0.55
CA CYS A 80 -8.60 1.53 1.02
C CYS A 80 -9.13 2.69 0.17
N ALA A 81 -10.33 3.15 0.48
CA ALA A 81 -10.95 4.33 -0.16
C ALA A 81 -10.08 5.59 -0.01
N GLY A 82 -10.29 6.58 -0.88
CA GLY A 82 -9.57 7.85 -0.87
C GLY A 82 -8.46 7.98 -1.91
N VAL A 83 -8.35 7.02 -2.83
CA VAL A 83 -7.40 7.07 -3.95
C VAL A 83 -7.64 8.33 -4.79
N GLY A 84 -6.56 9.09 -5.04
CA GLY A 84 -6.61 10.37 -5.75
C GLY A 84 -7.20 10.29 -7.14
N PHE A 85 -7.00 9.18 -7.86
CA PHE A 85 -7.52 8.98 -9.22
C PHE A 85 -9.03 9.23 -9.34
N PHE A 86 -9.83 8.71 -8.41
CA PHE A 86 -11.29 8.88 -8.44
C PHE A 86 -11.76 10.26 -7.96
N ARG A 87 -10.86 11.02 -7.35
CA ARG A 87 -11.09 12.39 -6.87
C ARG A 87 -10.47 13.43 -7.79
N GLU A 88 -9.82 13.00 -8.89
CA GLU A 88 -9.04 13.83 -9.81
C GLU A 88 -7.94 14.64 -9.10
N ILE A 89 -7.39 14.09 -8.01
CA ILE A 89 -6.30 14.66 -7.22
C ILE A 89 -5.02 13.90 -7.59
N PHE A 90 -4.06 14.62 -8.14
CA PHE A 90 -2.76 14.06 -8.54
C PHE A 90 -1.64 14.78 -7.81
N LEU A 91 -0.62 14.02 -7.43
CA LEU A 91 0.59 14.55 -6.82
C LEU A 91 1.32 15.51 -7.77
N LYS A 92 1.90 16.56 -7.18
CA LYS A 92 2.69 17.56 -7.90
C LYS A 92 4.10 17.59 -7.33
N PRO A 93 5.10 18.01 -8.10
CA PRO A 93 6.43 18.25 -7.57
C PRO A 93 6.38 19.15 -6.32
N GLY A 94 7.04 18.73 -5.26
CA GLY A 94 7.04 19.41 -3.96
C GLY A 94 5.99 18.93 -2.97
N ASP A 95 5.02 18.10 -3.37
CA ASP A 95 4.10 17.48 -2.41
C ASP A 95 4.87 16.47 -1.53
N THR A 96 4.43 16.35 -0.27
CA THR A 96 4.96 15.38 0.67
C THR A 96 3.86 14.38 1.02
N MET A 97 4.18 13.10 0.85
CA MET A 97 3.30 11.99 1.16
C MET A 97 3.79 11.27 2.40
N ARG A 98 2.93 11.16 3.41
CA ARG A 98 3.18 10.44 4.66
C ARG A 98 2.19 9.29 4.79
N LEU A 99 2.73 8.09 4.96
CA LEU A 99 1.97 6.86 5.15
C LEU A 99 2.28 6.30 6.54
N GLU A 100 1.24 6.00 7.30
CA GLU A 100 1.33 5.44 8.64
C GLU A 100 0.58 4.12 8.71
N ILE A 101 1.19 3.10 9.29
CA ILE A 101 0.52 1.83 9.59
C ILE A 101 0.81 1.48 11.04
N GLU A 102 -0.26 1.22 11.80
CA GLU A 102 -0.19 0.84 13.21
C GLU A 102 0.74 -0.38 13.41
N GLY A 103 1.63 -0.28 14.39
CA GLY A 103 2.58 -1.35 14.71
C GLY A 103 3.72 -1.56 13.70
N ILE A 104 3.67 -0.88 12.55
CA ILE A 104 4.72 -0.95 11.51
C ILE A 104 5.56 0.31 11.51
N GLY A 105 4.93 1.48 11.44
CA GLY A 105 5.63 2.75 11.44
C GLY A 105 5.18 3.70 10.33
N GLU A 106 6.09 4.55 9.92
CA GLU A 106 5.82 5.68 9.03
C GLU A 106 6.80 5.71 7.86
N LEU A 107 6.28 5.97 6.67
CA LEU A 107 7.05 6.21 5.45
C LEU A 107 6.73 7.59 4.89
N ASN A 108 7.77 8.42 4.71
CA ASN A 108 7.65 9.76 4.16
C ASN A 108 8.35 9.84 2.82
N ASN A 109 7.65 10.30 1.80
CA ASN A 109 8.17 10.43 0.44
C ASN A 109 7.87 11.83 -0.10
N PRO A 110 8.90 12.63 -0.45
CA PRO A 110 8.71 13.83 -1.25
C PRO A 110 8.42 13.45 -2.70
N THR A 111 7.61 14.24 -3.37
CA THR A 111 7.40 14.15 -4.83
C THR A 111 8.39 15.08 -5.53
N ILE A 112 9.12 14.55 -6.50
CA ILE A 112 10.11 15.28 -7.31
C ILE A 112 9.63 15.49 -8.74
#